data_8b247697528928f4a737446a222adea0
#
_entry.id   8b247697528928f4a737446a222adea0
#
_cell.length_a   1.000
_cell.length_b   1.000
_cell.length_c   1.000
_cell.angle_alpha   90.00
_cell.angle_beta   90.00
_cell.angle_gamma   90.00
#
_symmetry.space_group_name_H-M   'P 1'
#
loop_
_entity.id
_entity.type
_entity.pdbx_description
1 polymer ?
#
loop_
_entity_poly.entity_id
_entity_poly.type
_entity_poly.pdbx_seq_one_letter_code
_entity_poly.pdbx_strand_id
1 'polypeptide(L)'
;MKNFFDLFSLPTDFSIDLDTLEKKYFEFQKKFHPDKYGDKSDEIEQSIAINEAYEVLSNPLKRAAHILRLNGLDVENDVVAPKVDQATLLEVFEMRESGDLSAKDLSQKIKSLLEEVSKNLGNKNFASAAQILIRAKYFEKTLQDLKVKKWH
;
A
#
# COMPACT_ATOMS: atom_id res chain seq x y z
N MET A 1 0.51 -18.18 -2.93
CA MET A 1 0.86 -16.82 -2.46
C MET A 1 0.39 -16.63 -1.03
N LYS A 2 1.26 -16.06 -0.20
CA LYS A 2 0.92 -15.82 1.20
C LYS A 2 -0.10 -14.69 1.33
N ASN A 3 -1.15 -14.93 2.12
CA ASN A 3 -2.11 -13.89 2.47
C ASN A 3 -1.70 -13.27 3.80
N PHE A 4 -1.26 -12.02 3.77
CA PHE A 4 -0.78 -11.33 4.95
C PHE A 4 -1.88 -11.06 5.99
N PHE A 5 -3.13 -10.95 5.53
CA PHE A 5 -4.27 -10.83 6.44
C PHE A 5 -4.40 -12.07 7.31
N ASP A 6 -4.18 -13.25 6.74
CA ASP A 6 -4.27 -14.52 7.48
C ASP A 6 -3.22 -14.61 8.59
N LEU A 7 -2.03 -14.05 8.37
CA LEU A 7 -0.98 -14.04 9.38
C LEU A 7 -1.42 -13.31 10.67
N PHE A 8 -2.28 -12.32 10.53
CA PHE A 8 -2.81 -11.57 11.67
C PHE A 8 -4.24 -11.97 12.03
N SER A 9 -4.74 -13.06 11.46
CA SER A 9 -6.13 -13.50 11.67
C SER A 9 -7.15 -12.38 11.44
N LEU A 10 -6.92 -11.61 10.38
CA LEU A 10 -7.80 -10.52 9.98
C LEU A 10 -8.53 -10.90 8.69
N PRO A 11 -9.77 -10.42 8.50
CA PRO A 11 -10.43 -10.61 7.21
C PRO A 11 -9.69 -9.88 6.11
N THR A 12 -9.71 -10.45 4.89
CA THR A 12 -9.11 -9.84 3.71
C THR A 12 -10.00 -8.69 3.26
N ASP A 13 -9.72 -7.49 3.75
CA ASP A 13 -10.51 -6.30 3.48
C ASP A 13 -9.57 -5.09 3.47
N PHE A 14 -9.85 -4.15 2.57
CA PHE A 14 -9.10 -2.90 2.54
C PHE A 14 -9.33 -2.09 3.83
N SER A 15 -10.57 -2.09 4.34
CA SER A 15 -10.93 -1.37 5.55
C SER A 15 -10.66 -2.21 6.80
N ILE A 16 -9.40 -2.30 7.20
CA ILE A 16 -9.01 -3.00 8.42
C ILE A 16 -8.88 -2.02 9.58
N ASP A 17 -9.04 -2.54 10.80
CA ASP A 17 -8.80 -1.77 12.01
C ASP A 17 -7.28 -1.73 12.27
N LEU A 18 -6.67 -0.57 12.04
CA LEU A 18 -5.23 -0.39 12.21
C LEU A 18 -4.80 -0.57 13.65
N ASP A 19 -5.65 -0.20 14.62
CA ASP A 19 -5.34 -0.40 16.04
C ASP A 19 -5.25 -1.89 16.37
N THR A 20 -6.17 -2.69 15.83
CA THR A 20 -6.14 -4.14 16.00
C THR A 20 -4.90 -4.74 15.36
N LEU A 21 -4.55 -4.29 14.15
CA LEU A 21 -3.35 -4.73 13.46
C LEU A 21 -2.09 -4.44 14.30
N GLU A 22 -2.00 -3.23 14.82
CA GLU A 22 -0.84 -2.81 15.62
C GLU A 22 -0.72 -3.62 16.90
N LYS A 23 -1.83 -3.87 17.60
CA LYS A 23 -1.83 -4.69 18.82
C LYS A 23 -1.36 -6.10 18.52
N LYS A 24 -1.86 -6.72 17.46
CA LYS A 24 -1.45 -8.06 17.06
C LYS A 24 0.02 -8.11 16.66
N TYR A 25 0.50 -7.08 15.98
CA TYR A 25 1.90 -6.97 15.60
C TYR A 25 2.81 -6.96 16.85
N PHE A 26 2.48 -6.14 17.85
CA PHE A 26 3.26 -6.09 19.09
C PHE A 26 3.24 -7.41 19.84
N GLU A 27 2.10 -8.09 19.85
CA GLU A 27 2.00 -9.41 20.48
C GLU A 27 2.94 -10.43 19.80
N PHE A 28 2.97 -10.41 18.46
CA PHE A 28 3.87 -11.27 17.71
C PHE A 28 5.33 -10.92 17.95
N GLN A 29 5.67 -9.63 18.03
CA GLN A 29 7.04 -9.21 18.33
C GLN A 29 7.51 -9.70 19.69
N LYS A 30 6.67 -9.64 20.69
CA LYS A 30 6.99 -10.16 22.03
C LYS A 30 7.24 -11.67 21.98
N LYS A 31 6.46 -12.39 21.18
CA LYS A 31 6.56 -13.84 21.06
C LYS A 31 7.77 -14.30 20.26
N PHE A 32 8.13 -13.58 19.21
CA PHE A 32 9.17 -14.00 18.25
C PHE A 32 10.39 -13.09 18.22
N HIS A 33 10.65 -12.35 19.30
CA HIS A 33 11.81 -11.45 19.35
C HIS A 33 13.12 -12.28 19.34
N PRO A 34 14.08 -11.94 18.46
CA PRO A 34 15.32 -12.71 18.33
C PRO A 34 16.10 -12.88 19.64
N ASP A 35 16.12 -11.86 20.49
CA ASP A 35 16.83 -11.89 21.77
C ASP A 35 16.24 -12.91 22.74
N LYS A 36 14.97 -13.26 22.56
CA LYS A 36 14.26 -14.17 23.45
C LYS A 36 14.50 -15.64 23.09
N TYR A 37 14.68 -15.93 21.79
CA TYR A 37 14.75 -17.30 21.27
C TYR A 37 16.11 -17.70 20.73
N GLY A 38 17.08 -16.79 20.75
CA GLY A 38 18.43 -17.06 20.28
C GLY A 38 18.49 -17.30 18.76
N ASP A 39 19.29 -18.27 18.35
CA ASP A 39 19.57 -18.53 16.93
C ASP A 39 18.60 -19.49 16.26
N LYS A 40 17.37 -19.60 16.75
CA LYS A 40 16.38 -20.47 16.12
C LYS A 40 15.90 -19.86 14.81
N SER A 41 16.29 -20.46 13.70
CA SER A 41 16.00 -19.94 12.37
C SER A 41 14.50 -19.83 12.06
N ASP A 42 13.68 -20.73 12.60
CA ASP A 42 12.22 -20.71 12.36
C ASP A 42 11.57 -19.47 12.96
N GLU A 43 11.96 -19.09 14.17
CA GLU A 43 11.45 -17.88 14.83
C GLU A 43 11.93 -16.62 14.13
N ILE A 44 13.14 -16.61 13.61
CA ILE A 44 13.67 -15.49 12.82
C ILE A 44 12.88 -15.34 11.53
N GLU A 45 12.62 -16.44 10.83
CA GLU A 45 11.81 -16.43 9.60
C GLU A 45 10.40 -15.92 9.87
N GLN A 46 9.78 -16.33 10.96
CA GLN A 46 8.45 -15.86 11.34
C GLN A 46 8.46 -14.37 11.66
N SER A 47 9.49 -13.90 12.36
CA SER A 47 9.64 -12.48 12.67
C SER A 47 9.76 -11.65 11.39
N ILE A 48 10.54 -12.11 10.42
CA ILE A 48 10.71 -11.43 9.13
C ILE A 48 9.37 -11.38 8.40
N ALA A 49 8.65 -12.51 8.35
CA ALA A 49 7.36 -12.60 7.66
C ALA A 49 6.32 -11.65 8.30
N ILE A 50 6.29 -11.59 9.62
CA ILE A 50 5.37 -10.72 10.35
C ILE A 50 5.69 -9.25 10.10
N ASN A 51 6.97 -8.89 10.10
CA ASN A 51 7.40 -7.52 9.82
C ASN A 51 7.02 -7.11 8.39
N GLU A 52 7.23 -7.98 7.42
CA GLU A 52 6.84 -7.74 6.03
C GLU A 52 5.33 -7.55 5.91
N ALA A 53 4.56 -8.44 6.53
CA ALA A 53 3.10 -8.38 6.50
C ALA A 53 2.59 -7.08 7.16
N TYR A 54 3.17 -6.69 8.28
CA TYR A 54 2.80 -5.43 8.95
C TYR A 54 3.10 -4.22 8.06
N GLU A 55 4.28 -4.18 7.44
CA GLU A 55 4.64 -3.09 6.55
C GLU A 55 3.63 -2.95 5.40
N VAL A 56 3.22 -4.06 4.81
CA VAL A 56 2.26 -4.04 3.70
C VAL A 56 0.87 -3.64 4.18
N LEU A 57 0.38 -4.26 5.25
CA LEU A 57 -0.99 -4.03 5.70
C LEU A 57 -1.19 -2.65 6.34
N SER A 58 -0.15 -2.08 6.95
CA SER A 58 -0.25 -0.75 7.56
C SER A 58 -0.24 0.39 6.54
N ASN A 59 0.20 0.13 5.32
CA ASN A 59 0.25 1.13 4.25
C ASN A 59 -0.94 0.92 3.30
N PRO A 60 -1.83 1.90 3.12
CA PRO A 60 -3.04 1.70 2.32
C PRO A 60 -2.76 1.38 0.85
N LEU A 61 -1.74 1.96 0.24
CA LEU A 61 -1.39 1.65 -1.14
C LEU A 61 -0.88 0.22 -1.28
N LYS A 62 -0.01 -0.20 -0.38
CA LYS A 62 0.53 -1.56 -0.37
C LYS A 62 -0.53 -2.59 -0.01
N ARG A 63 -1.43 -2.24 0.91
CA ARG A 63 -2.55 -3.11 1.30
C ARG A 63 -3.48 -3.36 0.11
N ALA A 64 -3.83 -2.31 -0.62
CA ALA A 64 -4.66 -2.46 -1.83
C ALA A 64 -3.95 -3.30 -2.88
N ALA A 65 -2.66 -3.06 -3.11
CA ALA A 65 -1.87 -3.84 -4.07
C ALA A 65 -1.83 -5.32 -3.68
N HIS A 66 -1.72 -5.62 -2.39
CA HIS A 66 -1.73 -7.00 -1.89
C HIS A 66 -3.07 -7.69 -2.16
N ILE A 67 -4.19 -7.00 -1.90
CA ILE A 67 -5.53 -7.54 -2.19
C ILE A 67 -5.67 -7.84 -3.68
N LEU A 68 -5.22 -6.94 -4.55
CA LEU A 68 -5.27 -7.15 -5.99
C LEU A 68 -4.43 -8.35 -6.40
N ARG A 69 -3.23 -8.49 -5.81
CA ARG A 69 -2.35 -9.62 -6.09
C ARG A 69 -2.98 -10.94 -5.69
N LEU A 70 -3.69 -10.99 -4.55
CA LEU A 70 -4.42 -12.16 -4.12
C LEU A 70 -5.54 -12.54 -5.12
N ASN A 71 -5.98 -11.59 -5.93
CA ASN A 71 -7.00 -11.77 -6.96
C ASN A 71 -6.43 -11.80 -8.38
N GLY A 72 -5.14 -12.07 -8.49
CA GLY A 72 -4.49 -12.30 -9.79
C GLY A 72 -4.03 -11.06 -10.53
N LEU A 73 -4.07 -9.86 -9.91
CA LEU A 73 -3.65 -8.62 -10.53
C LEU A 73 -2.43 -8.04 -9.80
N ASP A 74 -1.27 -8.12 -10.43
CA ASP A 74 -0.02 -7.61 -9.85
C ASP A 74 0.26 -6.20 -10.38
N VAL A 75 0.00 -5.19 -9.55
CA VAL A 75 0.21 -3.78 -9.90
C VAL A 75 1.60 -3.28 -9.50
N GLU A 76 2.39 -4.11 -8.82
CA GLU A 76 3.74 -3.75 -8.40
C GLU A 76 4.82 -4.24 -9.37
N ASN A 77 4.47 -5.17 -10.27
CA ASN A 77 5.39 -5.67 -11.28
C ASN A 77 5.34 -4.76 -12.52
N ASP A 78 6.41 -4.04 -12.78
CA ASP A 78 6.48 -3.04 -13.86
C ASP A 78 6.23 -3.62 -15.26
N VAL A 79 6.44 -4.94 -15.42
CA VAL A 79 6.25 -5.60 -16.72
C VAL A 79 4.78 -5.88 -17.01
N VAL A 80 4.01 -6.33 -16.00
CA VAL A 80 2.63 -6.77 -16.19
C VAL A 80 1.59 -5.76 -15.66
N ALA A 81 2.02 -4.81 -14.83
CA ALA A 81 1.11 -3.80 -14.28
C ALA A 81 0.58 -2.88 -15.38
N PRO A 82 -0.67 -2.43 -15.28
CA PRO A 82 -1.16 -1.37 -16.15
C PRO A 82 -0.29 -0.12 -16.01
N LYS A 83 -0.05 0.56 -17.12
CA LYS A 83 0.71 1.82 -17.09
C LYS A 83 -0.24 2.96 -16.72
N VAL A 84 0.32 4.00 -16.09
CA VAL A 84 -0.45 5.21 -15.80
C VAL A 84 -0.94 5.82 -17.12
N ASP A 85 -2.18 6.29 -17.14
CA ASP A 85 -2.77 6.83 -18.35
C ASP A 85 -2.27 8.26 -18.67
N GLN A 86 -2.45 8.67 -19.91
CA GLN A 86 -2.03 10.00 -20.37
C GLN A 86 -2.75 11.12 -19.64
N ALA A 87 -4.02 10.90 -19.30
CA ALA A 87 -4.81 11.90 -18.58
C ALA A 87 -4.19 12.23 -17.22
N THR A 88 -3.69 11.21 -16.50
CA THR A 88 -3.02 11.40 -15.21
C THR A 88 -1.69 12.14 -15.38
N LEU A 89 -0.91 11.77 -16.38
CA LEU A 89 0.34 12.46 -16.69
C LEU A 89 0.11 13.93 -17.00
N LEU A 90 -0.90 14.22 -17.81
CA LEU A 90 -1.27 15.58 -18.20
C LEU A 90 -1.75 16.38 -16.99
N GLU A 91 -2.54 15.78 -16.12
CA GLU A 91 -3.03 16.44 -14.89
C GLU A 91 -1.86 16.91 -14.01
N VAL A 92 -0.89 16.05 -13.78
CA VAL A 92 0.30 16.41 -12.99
C VAL A 92 1.11 17.49 -13.68
N PHE A 93 1.27 17.38 -15.00
CA PHE A 93 1.98 18.40 -15.78
C PHE A 93 1.31 19.76 -15.63
N GLU A 94 -0.01 19.82 -15.77
CA GLU A 94 -0.78 21.06 -15.64
C GLU A 94 -0.68 21.64 -14.23
N MET A 95 -0.69 20.79 -13.20
CA MET A 95 -0.51 21.23 -11.81
C MET A 95 0.86 21.89 -11.61
N ARG A 96 1.90 21.36 -12.24
CA ARG A 96 3.25 21.94 -12.16
C ARG A 96 3.32 23.29 -12.87
N GLU A 97 2.73 23.36 -14.05
CA GLU A 97 2.74 24.58 -14.88
C GLU A 97 1.97 25.72 -14.21
N SER A 98 0.84 25.41 -13.56
CA SER A 98 0.00 26.41 -12.90
C SER A 98 0.49 26.82 -11.52
N GLY A 99 1.50 26.09 -10.96
CA GLY A 99 1.99 26.34 -9.61
C GLY A 99 1.11 25.73 -8.52
N ASP A 100 0.12 24.93 -8.88
CA ASP A 100 -0.83 24.33 -7.93
C ASP A 100 -0.33 23.01 -7.34
N LEU A 101 0.88 22.59 -7.68
CA LEU A 101 1.44 21.33 -7.18
C LEU A 101 1.90 21.51 -5.74
N SER A 102 1.08 21.09 -4.79
CA SER A 102 1.38 21.16 -3.36
C SER A 102 1.22 19.79 -2.70
N ALA A 103 1.95 19.59 -1.59
CA ALA A 103 1.84 18.35 -0.81
C ALA A 103 0.41 18.12 -0.31
N LYS A 104 -0.27 19.20 0.09
CA LYS A 104 -1.65 19.13 0.58
C LYS A 104 -2.60 18.63 -0.52
N ASP A 105 -2.50 19.23 -1.71
CA ASP A 105 -3.39 18.88 -2.82
C ASP A 105 -3.14 17.45 -3.29
N LEU A 106 -1.87 17.04 -3.37
CA LEU A 106 -1.52 15.66 -3.73
C LEU A 106 -2.03 14.67 -2.69
N SER A 107 -1.89 14.98 -1.40
CA SER A 107 -2.37 14.11 -0.32
C SER A 107 -3.88 13.94 -0.38
N GLN A 108 -4.61 15.01 -0.65
CA GLN A 108 -6.07 14.94 -0.80
C GLN A 108 -6.49 14.12 -2.01
N LYS A 109 -5.75 14.27 -3.11
CA LYS A 109 -6.01 13.50 -4.33
C LYS A 109 -5.79 12.01 -4.09
N ILE A 110 -4.70 11.66 -3.42
CA ILE A 110 -4.38 10.27 -3.08
C ILE A 110 -5.48 9.69 -2.18
N LYS A 111 -5.89 10.44 -1.16
CA LYS A 111 -6.96 9.99 -0.25
C LYS A 111 -8.26 9.72 -1.00
N SER A 112 -8.65 10.62 -1.89
CA SER A 112 -9.86 10.47 -2.71
C SER A 112 -9.77 9.24 -3.60
N LEU A 113 -8.62 9.01 -4.25
CA LEU A 113 -8.41 7.85 -5.11
C LEU A 113 -8.44 6.55 -4.30
N LEU A 114 -7.89 6.55 -3.08
CA LEU A 114 -7.93 5.36 -2.22
C LEU A 114 -9.35 5.02 -1.77
N GLU A 115 -10.21 6.03 -1.57
CA GLU A 115 -11.63 5.80 -1.29
C GLU A 115 -12.30 5.09 -2.47
N GLU A 116 -11.98 5.51 -3.70
CA GLU A 116 -12.48 4.86 -4.91
C GLU A 116 -11.94 3.44 -5.05
N VAL A 117 -10.66 3.21 -4.73
CA VAL A 117 -10.06 1.87 -4.71
C VAL A 117 -10.82 0.98 -3.74
N SER A 118 -11.06 1.47 -2.52
CA SER A 118 -11.77 0.71 -1.49
C SER A 118 -13.17 0.29 -1.97
N LYS A 119 -13.89 1.21 -2.60
CA LYS A 119 -15.23 0.94 -3.12
C LYS A 119 -15.20 -0.13 -4.22
N ASN A 120 -14.25 -0.02 -5.14
CA ASN A 120 -14.13 -0.98 -6.23
C ASN A 120 -13.69 -2.36 -5.72
N LEU A 121 -12.80 -2.41 -4.73
CA LEU A 121 -12.41 -3.68 -4.10
C LEU A 121 -13.60 -4.33 -3.41
N GLY A 122 -14.41 -3.55 -2.70
CA GLY A 122 -15.61 -4.06 -2.04
C GLY A 122 -16.64 -4.63 -3.02
N ASN A 123 -16.72 -4.04 -4.20
CA ASN A 123 -17.62 -4.49 -5.27
C ASN A 123 -16.99 -5.56 -6.17
N LYS A 124 -15.77 -5.99 -5.85
CA LYS A 124 -15.00 -6.98 -6.64
C LYS A 124 -14.71 -6.52 -8.06
N ASN A 125 -14.67 -5.22 -8.29
CA ASN A 125 -14.26 -4.61 -9.56
C ASN A 125 -12.75 -4.43 -9.56
N PHE A 126 -12.01 -5.54 -9.63
CA PHE A 126 -10.57 -5.55 -9.44
C PHE A 126 -9.80 -4.82 -10.54
N ALA A 127 -10.24 -4.95 -11.79
CA ALA A 127 -9.60 -4.25 -12.90
C ALA A 127 -9.70 -2.74 -12.74
N SER A 128 -10.87 -2.23 -12.37
CA SER A 128 -11.06 -0.79 -12.10
C SER A 128 -10.24 -0.34 -10.90
N ALA A 129 -10.24 -1.14 -9.82
CA ALA A 129 -9.44 -0.83 -8.63
C ALA A 129 -7.96 -0.75 -8.97
N ALA A 130 -7.46 -1.65 -9.82
CA ALA A 130 -6.06 -1.66 -10.25
C ALA A 130 -5.70 -0.37 -11.00
N GLN A 131 -6.56 0.08 -11.93
CA GLN A 131 -6.32 1.30 -12.68
C GLN A 131 -6.28 2.52 -11.76
N ILE A 132 -7.23 2.60 -10.83
CA ILE A 132 -7.29 3.70 -9.87
C ILE A 132 -6.07 3.67 -8.94
N LEU A 133 -5.65 2.49 -8.49
CA LEU A 133 -4.49 2.36 -7.64
C LEU A 133 -3.20 2.78 -8.35
N ILE A 134 -3.04 2.44 -9.62
CA ILE A 134 -1.88 2.88 -10.42
C ILE A 134 -1.82 4.41 -10.46
N ARG A 135 -2.97 5.05 -10.63
CA ARG A 135 -3.09 6.51 -10.61
C ARG A 135 -2.69 7.06 -9.24
N ALA A 136 -3.18 6.46 -8.16
CA ALA A 136 -2.84 6.87 -6.79
C ALA A 136 -1.33 6.72 -6.52
N LYS A 137 -0.73 5.64 -6.99
CA LYS A 137 0.71 5.40 -6.85
C LYS A 137 1.53 6.47 -7.57
N TYR A 138 1.08 6.91 -8.72
CA TYR A 138 1.76 7.98 -9.47
C TYR A 138 1.72 9.30 -8.69
N PHE A 139 0.58 9.66 -8.12
CA PHE A 139 0.47 10.85 -7.27
C PHE A 139 1.32 10.72 -6.02
N GLU A 140 1.40 9.53 -5.43
CA GLU A 140 2.26 9.29 -4.26
C GLU A 140 3.74 9.48 -4.62
N LYS A 141 4.17 8.95 -5.76
CA LYS A 141 5.53 9.17 -6.25
C LYS A 141 5.81 10.65 -6.46
N THR A 142 4.88 11.38 -7.06
CA THR A 142 4.99 12.82 -7.26
C THR A 142 5.11 13.55 -5.93
N LEU A 143 4.32 13.14 -4.93
CA LEU A 143 4.39 13.70 -3.58
C LEU A 143 5.76 13.48 -2.93
N GLN A 144 6.30 12.26 -3.05
CA GLN A 144 7.62 11.95 -2.49
C GLN A 144 8.72 12.76 -3.18
N ASP A 145 8.65 12.91 -4.50
CA ASP A 145 9.60 13.74 -5.26
C ASP A 145 9.53 15.19 -4.82
N LEU A 146 8.35 15.71 -4.55
CA LEU A 146 8.15 17.06 -4.07
C LEU A 146 8.78 17.27 -2.70
N LYS A 147 8.63 16.31 -1.80
CA LYS A 147 9.24 16.36 -0.45
C LYS A 147 10.76 16.33 -0.51
N VAL A 148 11.33 15.52 -1.39
CA VAL A 148 12.79 15.45 -1.57
C VAL A 148 13.34 16.80 -2.06
N LYS A 149 12.67 17.43 -3.02
CA LYS A 149 13.11 18.73 -3.57
C LYS A 149 13.13 19.86 -2.53
N LYS A 150 12.32 19.76 -1.47
CA LYS A 150 12.30 20.76 -0.40
C LYS A 150 13.60 20.79 0.41
N TRP A 151 14.38 19.72 0.37
CA TRP A 151 15.63 19.61 1.15
C TRP A 151 16.86 20.01 0.33
N HIS A 152 16.69 20.30 -0.95
CA HIS A 152 17.70 20.78 -1.85
C HIS A 152 17.40 22.24 -2.23
#